data_69ae25af077e1c10b09296dbad5f9cc1
#
_entry.id   69ae25af077e1c10b09296dbad5f9cc1
#
_cell.length_a   1.000
_cell.length_b   1.000
_cell.length_c   1.000
_cell.angle_alpha   90.00
_cell.angle_beta   90.00
_cell.angle_gamma   90.00
#
_symmetry.space_group_name_H-M   'P 1'
#
loop_
_entity.id
_entity.type
_entity.pdbx_description
1 polymer ?
#
loop_
_entity_poly.entity_id
_entity_poly.type
_entity_poly.pdbx_seq_one_letter_code
_entity_poly.pdbx_strand_id
1 'polypeptide(L)'
;MRKTAILIAFLSSNAFADDLAPLSIFGGQEKSEIAGSAAFIGDEELKKSGYTDTERIMGRVPGVFSQTEDGLGLRTNIGMRGVNPNRTGKVNITEDGILQGPAVYSNPSMYFFPDVGDAEGIEVLKGATAIGNGPRTTAGAINYLSRSVPVTGSKGYLNQTFGDEGYARNHF
;
A
#
# COMPACT_ATOMS: atom_id res chain seq x y z
N MET A 1 54.79 -17.48 -4.00
CA MET A 1 53.36 -17.75 -3.76
C MET A 1 52.54 -16.84 -4.67
N ARG A 2 52.03 -17.38 -5.79
CA ARG A 2 51.21 -16.62 -6.76
C ARG A 2 49.76 -16.57 -6.23
N LYS A 3 49.26 -15.37 -5.98
CA LYS A 3 47.84 -15.17 -5.64
C LYS A 3 47.04 -15.11 -6.94
N THR A 4 46.28 -16.14 -7.23
CA THR A 4 45.36 -16.16 -8.35
C THR A 4 44.09 -15.42 -7.93
N ALA A 5 43.84 -14.24 -8.50
CA ALA A 5 42.60 -13.54 -8.35
C ALA A 5 41.56 -14.14 -9.30
N ILE A 6 40.48 -14.70 -8.77
CA ILE A 6 39.34 -15.18 -9.56
C ILE A 6 38.43 -13.99 -9.75
N LEU A 7 38.38 -13.49 -11.00
CA LEU A 7 37.44 -12.46 -11.41
C LEU A 7 36.10 -13.15 -11.78
N ILE A 8 35.12 -13.04 -10.92
CA ILE A 8 33.76 -13.52 -11.23
C ILE A 8 33.07 -12.40 -12.02
N ALA A 9 32.95 -12.60 -13.32
CA ALA A 9 32.18 -11.72 -14.19
C ALA A 9 30.69 -12.09 -14.05
N PHE A 10 29.89 -11.22 -13.43
CA PHE A 10 28.44 -11.30 -13.51
C PHE A 10 28.00 -10.88 -14.91
N LEU A 11 27.61 -11.85 -15.73
CA LEU A 11 26.84 -11.57 -16.94
C LEU A 11 25.40 -11.20 -16.50
N SER A 12 25.07 -9.93 -16.50
CA SER A 12 23.70 -9.47 -16.43
C SER A 12 23.00 -9.76 -17.76
N SER A 13 22.30 -10.87 -17.86
CA SER A 13 21.33 -11.07 -18.92
C SER A 13 20.13 -10.15 -18.65
N ASN A 14 19.96 -9.12 -19.47
CA ASN A 14 18.71 -8.36 -19.52
C ASN A 14 17.63 -9.27 -20.14
N ALA A 15 16.99 -10.09 -19.34
CA ALA A 15 15.74 -10.72 -19.71
C ALA A 15 14.66 -9.64 -19.56
N PHE A 16 14.04 -9.26 -20.67
CA PHE A 16 12.78 -8.50 -20.64
C PHE A 16 11.71 -9.45 -20.10
N ALA A 17 11.51 -9.41 -18.80
CA ALA A 17 10.38 -10.07 -18.18
C ALA A 17 9.25 -9.05 -18.13
N ASP A 18 8.09 -9.36 -18.70
CA ASP A 18 6.88 -8.63 -18.39
C ASP A 18 6.55 -8.96 -16.93
N ASP A 19 6.62 -7.95 -16.07
CA ASP A 19 6.23 -8.07 -14.68
C ASP A 19 4.71 -8.28 -14.61
N LEU A 20 4.25 -9.21 -13.77
CA LEU A 20 2.82 -9.33 -13.49
C LEU A 20 2.39 -8.10 -12.70
N ALA A 21 1.51 -7.31 -13.30
CA ALA A 21 0.99 -6.11 -12.68
C ALA A 21 -0.01 -6.46 -11.55
N PRO A 22 0.01 -5.73 -10.44
CA PRO A 22 -0.97 -5.89 -9.37
C PRO A 22 -2.38 -5.51 -9.84
N LEU A 23 -3.41 -6.07 -9.20
CA LEU A 23 -4.80 -5.81 -9.56
C LEU A 23 -5.25 -4.46 -9.01
N SER A 24 -5.53 -3.53 -9.93
CA SER A 24 -5.97 -2.17 -9.63
C SER A 24 -7.48 -2.09 -9.41
N ILE A 25 -7.89 -1.31 -8.41
CA ILE A 25 -9.32 -0.95 -8.22
C ILE A 25 -9.76 0.23 -9.10
N PHE A 26 -8.83 0.88 -9.78
CA PHE A 26 -9.14 1.91 -10.78
C PHE A 26 -9.64 1.30 -12.10
N GLY A 27 -9.59 -0.02 -12.24
CA GLY A 27 -10.08 -0.71 -13.43
C GLY A 27 -9.29 -0.39 -14.70
N GLY A 28 -8.02 -0.05 -14.57
CA GLY A 28 -7.17 0.34 -15.70
C GLY A 28 -7.37 1.79 -16.16
N GLN A 29 -8.21 2.56 -15.48
CA GLN A 29 -8.40 3.98 -15.77
C GLN A 29 -7.30 4.82 -15.12
N GLU A 30 -6.89 5.88 -15.81
CA GLU A 30 -6.08 6.91 -15.20
C GLU A 30 -6.88 7.64 -14.10
N LYS A 31 -6.19 8.07 -13.03
CA LYS A 31 -6.82 8.80 -11.91
C LYS A 31 -7.70 9.97 -12.38
N SER A 32 -7.30 10.63 -13.45
CA SER A 32 -8.00 11.78 -14.05
C SER A 32 -9.31 11.40 -14.73
N GLU A 33 -9.48 10.13 -15.10
CA GLU A 33 -10.65 9.61 -15.81
C GLU A 33 -11.72 9.07 -14.85
N ILE A 34 -11.36 8.89 -13.57
CA ILE A 34 -12.27 8.36 -12.58
C ILE A 34 -13.35 9.39 -12.26
N ALA A 35 -14.59 9.02 -12.53
CA ALA A 35 -15.75 9.82 -12.21
C ALA A 35 -15.89 9.92 -10.68
N GLY A 36 -15.44 11.03 -10.08
CA GLY A 36 -15.51 11.25 -8.65
C GLY A 36 -14.19 11.72 -8.06
N SER A 37 -13.81 11.16 -6.92
CA SER A 37 -12.59 11.58 -6.23
C SER A 37 -11.69 10.39 -5.96
N ALA A 38 -10.56 10.37 -6.63
CA ALA A 38 -9.52 9.38 -6.48
C ALA A 38 -8.19 10.01 -6.06
N ALA A 39 -7.32 9.23 -5.44
CA ALA A 39 -5.93 9.57 -5.20
C ALA A 39 -5.06 8.34 -5.46
N PHE A 40 -3.86 8.56 -5.93
CA PHE A 40 -2.83 7.55 -6.09
C PHE A 40 -1.55 8.02 -5.43
N ILE A 41 -0.95 7.16 -4.64
CA ILE A 41 0.34 7.38 -3.99
C ILE A 41 1.28 6.31 -4.56
N GLY A 42 2.19 6.72 -5.41
CA GLY A 42 3.12 5.81 -6.08
C GLY A 42 4.37 5.52 -5.24
N ASP A 43 5.15 4.54 -5.70
CA ASP A 43 6.37 4.06 -5.04
C ASP A 43 7.38 5.17 -4.71
N GLU A 44 7.58 6.13 -5.62
CA GLU A 44 8.47 7.26 -5.36
C GLU A 44 7.99 8.15 -4.21
N GLU A 45 6.68 8.38 -4.12
CA GLU A 45 6.10 9.18 -3.04
C GLU A 45 6.13 8.42 -1.71
N LEU A 46 5.87 7.12 -1.73
CA LEU A 46 6.00 6.25 -0.55
C LEU A 46 7.43 6.25 -0.04
N LYS A 47 8.42 6.05 -0.90
CA LYS A 47 9.85 6.08 -0.54
C LYS A 47 10.29 7.44 0.01
N LYS A 48 9.88 8.52 -0.65
CA LYS A 48 10.20 9.89 -0.24
C LYS A 48 9.59 10.24 1.12
N SER A 49 8.44 9.68 1.43
CA SER A 49 7.76 9.92 2.71
C SER A 49 8.50 9.27 3.88
N GLY A 50 9.12 8.10 3.64
CA GLY A 50 9.75 7.30 4.68
C GLY A 50 8.78 6.78 5.75
N TYR A 51 7.48 6.92 5.55
CA TYR A 51 6.48 6.46 6.49
C TYR A 51 6.27 4.96 6.38
N THR A 52 6.13 4.33 7.52
CA THR A 52 5.94 2.89 7.64
C THR A 52 4.53 2.52 8.08
N ASP A 53 3.76 3.50 8.49
CA ASP A 53 2.40 3.31 8.95
C ASP A 53 1.38 3.92 7.99
N THR A 54 0.28 3.22 7.81
CA THR A 54 -0.83 3.61 6.96
C THR A 54 -1.43 4.95 7.35
N GLU A 55 -1.47 5.26 8.65
CA GLU A 55 -2.11 6.48 9.14
C GLU A 55 -1.43 7.75 8.60
N ARG A 56 -0.11 7.81 8.69
CA ARG A 56 0.66 8.95 8.20
C ARG A 56 0.57 9.09 6.69
N ILE A 57 0.54 7.96 5.98
CA ILE A 57 0.35 7.96 4.53
C ILE A 57 -1.03 8.50 4.17
N MET A 58 -2.08 7.99 4.82
CA MET A 58 -3.45 8.42 4.55
C MET A 58 -3.71 9.88 4.92
N GLY A 59 -3.05 10.39 5.95
CA GLY A 59 -3.12 11.80 6.34
C GLY A 59 -2.65 12.78 5.24
N ARG A 60 -1.93 12.31 4.23
CA ARG A 60 -1.51 13.11 3.07
C ARG A 60 -2.56 13.17 1.96
N VAL A 61 -3.56 12.31 2.01
CA VAL A 61 -4.61 12.25 0.98
C VAL A 61 -5.73 13.24 1.31
N PRO A 62 -5.97 14.26 0.50
CA PRO A 62 -7.02 15.23 0.77
C PRO A 62 -8.39 14.58 0.92
N GLY A 63 -9.10 14.94 1.99
CA GLY A 63 -10.43 14.38 2.30
C GLY A 63 -10.43 13.00 2.95
N VAL A 64 -9.26 12.48 3.28
CA VAL A 64 -9.05 11.33 4.16
C VAL A 64 -8.58 11.85 5.50
N PHE A 65 -9.08 11.27 6.58
CA PHE A 65 -8.63 11.58 7.93
C PHE A 65 -8.52 10.29 8.73
N SER A 66 -7.59 10.26 9.65
CA SER A 66 -7.36 9.13 10.53
C SER A 66 -7.46 9.56 11.98
N GLN A 67 -7.82 8.62 12.83
CA GLN A 67 -7.85 8.79 14.27
C GLN A 67 -7.05 7.66 14.91
N THR A 68 -5.96 8.00 15.57
CA THR A 68 -5.08 7.05 16.24
C THR A 68 -5.74 6.54 17.52
N GLU A 69 -5.73 5.23 17.73
CA GLU A 69 -6.09 4.60 19.00
C GLU A 69 -4.87 4.27 19.86
N ASP A 70 -3.71 4.16 19.23
CA ASP A 70 -2.45 3.81 19.89
C ASP A 70 -1.29 4.63 19.34
N GLY A 71 -0.18 4.68 20.07
CA GLY A 71 1.00 5.44 19.66
C GLY A 71 1.86 4.78 18.58
N LEU A 72 1.52 3.56 18.14
CA LEU A 72 2.30 2.77 17.20
C LEU A 72 1.66 2.66 15.81
N GLY A 73 0.45 3.21 15.63
CA GLY A 73 -0.26 3.14 14.35
C GLY A 73 -0.81 1.74 14.01
N LEU A 74 -0.95 0.86 15.00
CA LEU A 74 -1.40 -0.52 14.81
C LEU A 74 -2.92 -0.62 14.65
N ARG A 75 -3.65 0.36 15.13
CA ARG A 75 -5.11 0.42 15.09
C ARG A 75 -5.55 1.73 14.46
N THR A 76 -5.49 1.75 13.17
CA THR A 76 -5.82 2.95 12.40
C THR A 76 -7.32 3.00 12.12
N ASN A 77 -7.94 4.11 12.49
CA ASN A 77 -9.31 4.42 12.13
C ASN A 77 -9.29 5.42 10.97
N ILE A 78 -9.75 5.00 9.81
CA ILE A 78 -9.78 5.83 8.60
C ILE A 78 -11.21 6.18 8.25
N GLY A 79 -11.44 7.47 8.09
CA GLY A 79 -12.67 8.05 7.54
C GLY A 79 -12.38 8.88 6.31
N MET A 80 -13.38 9.03 5.44
CA MET A 80 -13.28 9.84 4.25
C MET A 80 -14.50 10.73 4.14
N ARG A 81 -14.31 11.99 3.68
CA ARG A 81 -15.39 12.94 3.42
C ARG A 81 -16.35 13.14 4.61
N GLY A 82 -15.82 13.16 5.83
CA GLY A 82 -16.62 13.37 7.05
C GLY A 82 -17.37 12.13 7.56
N VAL A 83 -17.18 10.97 6.95
CA VAL A 83 -17.74 9.70 7.46
C VAL A 83 -16.97 9.27 8.69
N ASN A 84 -17.69 8.82 9.73
CA ASN A 84 -17.09 8.38 10.99
C ASN A 84 -16.01 7.32 10.76
N PRO A 85 -14.77 7.53 11.25
CA PRO A 85 -13.64 6.65 11.02
C PRO A 85 -13.67 5.37 11.86
N ASN A 86 -14.58 5.25 12.83
CA ASN A 86 -14.57 4.21 13.84
C ASN A 86 -14.27 2.83 13.24
N ARG A 87 -13.12 2.27 13.63
CA ARG A 87 -12.62 0.95 13.20
C ARG A 87 -12.56 0.78 11.68
N THR A 88 -12.40 1.87 10.94
CA THR A 88 -12.39 1.86 9.47
C THR A 88 -13.62 1.16 8.85
N GLY A 89 -14.72 1.11 9.59
CA GLY A 89 -15.88 0.25 9.28
C GLY A 89 -16.71 0.67 8.06
N LYS A 90 -16.35 1.77 7.38
CA LYS A 90 -17.01 2.30 6.18
C LYS A 90 -16.07 2.43 4.98
N VAL A 91 -14.86 1.93 5.13
CA VAL A 91 -13.83 1.91 4.08
C VAL A 91 -13.40 0.46 3.87
N ASN A 92 -13.41 0.00 2.63
CA ASN A 92 -12.82 -1.29 2.30
C ASN A 92 -11.30 -1.14 2.13
N ILE A 93 -10.57 -2.07 2.72
CA ILE A 93 -9.13 -2.21 2.53
C ILE A 93 -8.90 -3.48 1.71
N THR A 94 -8.22 -3.32 0.60
CA THR A 94 -7.84 -4.41 -0.30
C THR A 94 -6.34 -4.40 -0.54
N GLU A 95 -5.81 -5.55 -0.89
CA GLU A 95 -4.49 -5.72 -1.44
C GLU A 95 -4.64 -6.46 -2.75
N ASP A 96 -4.18 -5.87 -3.83
CA ASP A 96 -4.39 -6.35 -5.20
C ASP A 96 -5.86 -6.70 -5.49
N GLY A 97 -6.77 -5.84 -5.03
CA GLY A 97 -8.22 -6.04 -5.18
C GLY A 97 -8.83 -7.08 -4.24
N ILE A 98 -8.04 -7.80 -3.46
CA ILE A 98 -8.51 -8.82 -2.51
C ILE A 98 -8.82 -8.17 -1.16
N LEU A 99 -10.05 -8.34 -0.68
CA LEU A 99 -10.49 -7.77 0.59
C LEU A 99 -9.69 -8.33 1.77
N GLN A 100 -9.03 -7.46 2.51
CA GLN A 100 -8.20 -7.82 3.67
C GLN A 100 -8.97 -7.92 4.98
N GLY A 101 -10.10 -7.28 5.07
CA GLY A 101 -10.94 -7.31 6.26
C GLY A 101 -12.00 -8.40 6.25
N PRO A 102 -12.40 -8.89 7.41
CA PRO A 102 -13.50 -9.85 7.50
C PRO A 102 -14.82 -9.16 7.14
N ALA A 103 -15.27 -9.34 5.91
CA ALA A 103 -16.52 -8.79 5.39
C ALA A 103 -17.77 -9.32 6.14
N VAL A 104 -17.60 -10.33 6.96
CA VAL A 104 -18.69 -11.12 7.56
C VAL A 104 -19.07 -10.69 8.98
N TYR A 105 -18.35 -9.80 9.63
CA TYR A 105 -18.73 -9.35 10.97
C TYR A 105 -19.90 -8.36 10.92
N SER A 106 -20.83 -8.53 11.82
CA SER A 106 -21.95 -7.60 12.02
C SER A 106 -21.49 -6.19 12.41
N ASN A 107 -20.31 -6.11 13.01
CA ASN A 107 -19.63 -4.86 13.31
C ASN A 107 -18.25 -4.89 12.63
N PRO A 108 -18.12 -4.33 11.44
CA PRO A 108 -16.87 -4.38 10.68
C PRO A 108 -15.80 -3.58 11.39
N SER A 109 -14.68 -4.21 11.51
CA SER A 109 -13.49 -3.60 12.09
C SER A 109 -12.29 -4.05 11.26
N MET A 110 -11.52 -3.09 10.79
CA MET A 110 -10.23 -3.38 10.21
C MET A 110 -9.19 -3.38 11.31
N TYR A 111 -8.62 -4.54 11.56
CA TYR A 111 -7.51 -4.71 12.50
C TYR A 111 -6.19 -5.01 11.80
N PHE A 112 -6.24 -5.19 10.50
CA PHE A 112 -5.08 -5.47 9.68
C PHE A 112 -5.00 -4.49 8.51
N PHE A 113 -3.83 -3.97 8.30
CA PHE A 113 -3.48 -3.18 7.13
C PHE A 113 -2.22 -3.79 6.50
N PRO A 114 -2.16 -3.91 5.16
CA PRO A 114 -0.94 -4.34 4.47
C PRO A 114 0.25 -3.44 4.85
N ASP A 115 1.45 -4.01 4.85
CA ASP A 115 2.66 -3.22 5.11
C ASP A 115 2.90 -2.25 3.95
N VAL A 116 3.02 -0.98 4.28
CA VAL A 116 3.32 0.07 3.30
C VAL A 116 4.66 -0.17 2.60
N GLY A 117 5.61 -0.83 3.29
CA GLY A 117 6.91 -1.17 2.73
C GLY A 117 6.84 -2.18 1.58
N ASP A 118 5.83 -3.05 1.58
CA ASP A 118 5.60 -4.04 0.51
C ASP A 118 4.81 -3.47 -0.66
N ALA A 119 4.21 -2.30 -0.48
CA ALA A 119 3.42 -1.68 -1.52
C ALA A 119 4.28 -0.99 -2.59
N GLU A 120 3.92 -1.17 -3.86
CA GLU A 120 4.41 -0.39 -4.98
C GLU A 120 3.58 0.89 -5.16
N GLY A 121 2.34 0.89 -4.69
CA GLY A 121 1.47 2.04 -4.71
C GLY A 121 0.23 1.82 -3.86
N ILE A 122 -0.50 2.92 -3.61
CA ILE A 122 -1.77 2.88 -2.89
C ILE A 122 -2.80 3.68 -3.68
N GLU A 123 -3.89 3.03 -4.03
CA GLU A 123 -5.05 3.62 -4.69
C GLU A 123 -6.10 3.96 -3.64
N VAL A 124 -6.69 5.14 -3.75
CA VAL A 124 -7.74 5.60 -2.84
C VAL A 124 -8.93 6.10 -3.63
N LEU A 125 -10.06 5.41 -3.53
CA LEU A 125 -11.35 5.85 -4.07
C LEU A 125 -12.20 6.43 -2.93
N LYS A 126 -12.73 7.63 -3.10
CA LYS A 126 -13.44 8.37 -2.05
C LYS A 126 -14.91 8.53 -2.37
N GLY A 127 -15.76 8.04 -1.46
CA GLY A 127 -17.22 8.17 -1.57
C GLY A 127 -17.84 7.17 -2.55
N ALA A 128 -18.88 7.58 -3.28
CA ALA A 128 -19.70 6.71 -4.12
C ALA A 128 -18.96 5.98 -5.24
N THR A 129 -17.84 6.51 -5.70
CA THR A 129 -16.97 5.86 -6.69
C THR A 129 -16.47 4.48 -6.26
N ALA A 130 -16.41 4.24 -4.96
CA ALA A 130 -15.93 2.98 -4.42
C ALA A 130 -16.99 1.86 -4.39
N ILE A 131 -18.23 2.12 -4.81
CA ILE A 131 -19.35 1.17 -4.67
C ILE A 131 -19.10 -0.18 -5.36
N GLY A 132 -18.35 -0.18 -6.44
CA GLY A 132 -17.95 -1.39 -7.17
C GLY A 132 -16.92 -2.27 -6.44
N ASN A 133 -16.30 -1.75 -5.36
CA ASN A 133 -15.24 -2.42 -4.63
C ASN A 133 -15.76 -3.21 -3.41
N GLY A 134 -17.01 -3.59 -3.42
CA GLY A 134 -17.61 -4.47 -2.42
C GLY A 134 -18.49 -3.75 -1.40
N PRO A 135 -19.02 -4.50 -0.42
CA PRO A 135 -19.91 -3.98 0.60
C PRO A 135 -19.16 -3.01 1.53
N ARG A 136 -19.93 -2.06 2.12
CA ARG A 136 -19.42 -1.12 3.14
C ARG A 136 -18.39 -0.08 2.65
N THR A 137 -18.41 0.23 1.38
CA THR A 137 -17.62 1.29 0.75
C THR A 137 -18.27 2.68 0.83
N THR A 138 -19.12 2.90 1.83
CA THR A 138 -19.85 4.18 1.96
C THR A 138 -18.93 5.40 2.05
N ALA A 139 -17.78 5.24 2.71
CA ALA A 139 -16.76 6.27 2.78
C ALA A 139 -15.79 6.17 1.61
N GLY A 140 -15.41 4.96 1.20
CA GLY A 140 -14.45 4.74 0.12
C GLY A 140 -13.80 3.36 0.15
N ALA A 141 -12.77 3.19 -0.67
CA ALA A 141 -11.93 2.01 -0.71
C ALA A 141 -10.44 2.42 -0.82
N ILE A 142 -9.59 1.64 -0.21
CA ILE A 142 -8.14 1.76 -0.28
C ILE A 142 -7.59 0.43 -0.78
N ASN A 143 -6.77 0.46 -1.82
CA ASN A 143 -6.11 -0.72 -2.37
C ASN A 143 -4.61 -0.55 -2.32
N TYR A 144 -3.95 -1.50 -1.69
CA TYR A 144 -2.51 -1.60 -1.72
C TYR A 144 -2.12 -2.42 -2.93
N LEU A 145 -1.24 -1.89 -3.75
CA LEU A 145 -0.68 -2.59 -4.89
C LEU A 145 0.62 -3.24 -4.44
N SER A 146 0.68 -4.54 -4.44
CA SER A 146 1.90 -5.27 -4.11
C SER A 146 2.97 -5.03 -5.18
N ARG A 147 4.23 -5.25 -4.82
CA ARG A 147 5.32 -5.11 -5.78
C ARG A 147 5.18 -6.14 -6.89
N SER A 148 5.40 -5.68 -8.11
CA SER A 148 5.34 -6.56 -9.28
C SER A 148 6.32 -7.73 -9.18
N VAL A 149 5.81 -8.93 -9.45
CA VAL A 149 6.59 -10.17 -9.42
C VAL A 149 7.18 -10.42 -10.81
N PRO A 150 8.52 -10.57 -10.94
CA PRO A 150 9.12 -10.83 -12.24
C PRO A 150 8.69 -12.20 -12.76
N VAL A 151 8.32 -12.27 -14.04
CA VAL A 151 7.95 -13.54 -14.70
C VAL A 151 9.16 -14.46 -14.84
N THR A 152 10.35 -13.89 -14.98
CA THR A 152 11.62 -14.63 -15.08
C THR A 152 12.69 -13.99 -14.19
N GLY A 153 13.55 -14.81 -13.60
CA GLY A 153 14.63 -14.34 -12.74
C GLY A 153 14.18 -14.09 -11.30
N SER A 154 14.91 -13.26 -10.59
CA SER A 154 14.64 -12.87 -9.21
C SER A 154 14.85 -11.37 -9.03
N LYS A 155 13.99 -10.75 -8.26
CA LYS A 155 14.06 -9.33 -7.87
C LYS A 155 14.05 -9.28 -6.34
N GLY A 156 14.90 -8.48 -5.76
CA GLY A 156 14.94 -8.30 -4.32
C GLY A 156 15.22 -6.85 -3.96
N TYR A 157 14.83 -6.45 -2.78
CA TYR A 157 15.13 -5.13 -2.25
C TYR A 157 15.57 -5.25 -0.78
N LEU A 158 16.30 -4.27 -0.31
CA LEU A 158 16.65 -4.11 1.09
C LEU A 158 16.50 -2.64 1.45
N ASN A 159 15.62 -2.38 2.40
CA ASN A 159 15.42 -1.04 2.95
C ASN A 159 15.81 -1.03 4.42
N GLN A 160 16.74 -0.15 4.79
CA GLN A 160 17.22 -0.01 6.16
C GLN A 160 16.91 1.40 6.65
N THR A 161 16.27 1.48 7.80
CA THR A 161 15.96 2.75 8.45
C THR A 161 16.57 2.76 9.85
N PHE A 162 17.29 3.81 10.16
CA PHE A 162 17.87 4.06 11.47
C PHE A 162 17.27 5.35 12.03
N GLY A 163 17.01 5.35 13.32
CA GLY A 163 16.45 6.50 14.03
C GLY A 163 17.09 6.70 15.40
N ASP A 164 16.56 7.64 16.12
CA ASP A 164 17.00 7.95 17.47
C ASP A 164 16.70 6.79 18.44
N GLU A 165 17.34 6.83 19.62
CA GLU A 165 17.15 5.85 20.71
C GLU A 165 17.38 4.38 20.29
N GLY A 166 18.20 4.15 19.26
CA GLY A 166 18.55 2.80 18.81
C GLY A 166 17.49 2.17 17.91
N TYR A 167 16.55 2.94 17.37
CA TYR A 167 15.60 2.44 16.37
C TYR A 167 16.34 1.93 15.13
N ALA A 168 16.09 0.68 14.76
CA ALA A 168 16.57 0.09 13.52
C ALA A 168 15.47 -0.78 12.89
N ARG A 169 15.16 -0.53 11.63
CA ARG A 169 14.23 -1.32 10.83
C ARG A 169 14.95 -1.84 9.59
N ASN A 170 14.82 -3.13 9.34
CA ASN A 170 15.24 -3.77 8.11
C ASN A 170 13.98 -4.34 7.44
N HIS A 171 13.84 -4.07 6.15
CA HIS A 171 12.73 -4.53 5.34
C HIS A 171 13.28 -5.12 4.02
N PHE A 172 12.90 -6.35 3.67
CA PHE A 172 13.43 -7.11 2.54
C PHE A 172 12.38 -8.04 1.95
#